data_74dcc6787f903eda34685b845f38bb49
#
_entry.id   74dcc6787f903eda34685b845f38bb49
#
_cell.length_a   1.000
_cell.length_b   1.000
_cell.length_c   1.000
_cell.angle_alpha   90.00
_cell.angle_beta   90.00
_cell.angle_gamma   90.00
#
_symmetry.space_group_name_H-M   'P 1'
#
loop_
_entity.id
_entity.type
_entity.pdbx_description
1 polymer ?
#
loop_
_entity_poly.entity_id
_entity_poly.type
_entity_poly.pdbx_seq_one_letter_code
_entity_poly.pdbx_strand_id
1 'polypeptide(L)'
;SIIECTLNMDATGIGTTSRTSYLLDYDAVKTVTKTVSDNDTSFYRMDKLFGARSKNDGAWHNYRTVSTFSSTCNAGMSKLYNLIGMENSTNAYGCNGLTAVTDSLFSVKYTISNRLLVESDIRNYYTGSDGEFVYKNNYTLPIGYAINSSTAYDLVMAKNNNGIENQNLLIQSLTGISDVFEYTTSFPTEADCIITPAKSGHMYLSVANKSVDSVTVTINNTTTYTYNNIKSNNRILDIGYVHDTDTVEVTSDTGGMNLSVYTLDEDKFIRAYNKLNSESYQVEKFSDTKFTGTLTASSDKAILFSIPYDGGWSVYIDGKKADTYAWENALLCVDVSAGTHTVVLKYRPVNLILGCVITTLCIIILIGIYLANCFIKAGKVNMAYFPLVIRKYLDDPSLTDKYIKKLSDDNIESSILDDMDDFENLESPDIDDELTDSLLSSIEDEEDNFNEENTDI
;
A
#
# COMPACT_ATOMS: atom_id res chain seq x y z
N SER A 1 18.90 -0.90 -29.71
CA SER A 1 18.07 -0.46 -30.85
C SER A 1 16.64 -0.97 -30.72
N ILE A 2 15.68 -0.44 -31.52
CA ILE A 2 14.28 -0.90 -31.51
C ILE A 2 14.22 -2.41 -31.85
N ILE A 3 15.04 -2.85 -32.80
CA ILE A 3 15.13 -4.26 -33.20
C ILE A 3 15.58 -5.15 -32.04
N GLU A 4 16.57 -4.73 -31.30
CA GLU A 4 17.10 -5.45 -30.13
C GLU A 4 16.06 -5.54 -28.99
N CYS A 5 15.35 -4.44 -28.69
CA CYS A 5 14.23 -4.46 -27.75
C CYS A 5 13.13 -5.41 -28.20
N THR A 6 12.78 -5.43 -29.49
CA THR A 6 11.76 -6.31 -30.03
C THR A 6 12.18 -7.78 -29.95
N LEU A 7 13.43 -8.09 -30.31
CA LEU A 7 13.97 -9.45 -30.21
C LEU A 7 14.05 -9.92 -28.74
N ASN A 8 14.47 -9.08 -27.83
CA ASN A 8 14.49 -9.41 -26.40
C ASN A 8 13.09 -9.64 -25.84
N MET A 9 12.11 -8.83 -26.22
CA MET A 9 10.72 -9.03 -25.80
C MET A 9 10.15 -10.36 -26.34
N ASP A 10 10.46 -10.71 -27.57
CA ASP A 10 10.04 -11.98 -28.17
C ASP A 10 10.75 -13.18 -27.53
N ALA A 11 12.07 -13.10 -27.35
CA ALA A 11 12.89 -14.15 -26.75
C ALA A 11 12.57 -14.40 -25.26
N THR A 12 12.21 -13.38 -24.50
CA THR A 12 11.85 -13.51 -23.08
C THR A 12 10.43 -14.01 -22.86
N GLY A 13 9.64 -14.19 -23.94
CA GLY A 13 8.27 -14.70 -23.84
C GLY A 13 7.34 -13.81 -23.03
N ILE A 14 7.55 -12.49 -23.04
CA ILE A 14 6.67 -11.54 -22.36
C ILE A 14 5.26 -11.70 -22.93
N GLY A 15 4.35 -12.21 -22.10
CA GLY A 15 2.95 -12.36 -22.45
C GLY A 15 2.34 -11.00 -22.75
N THR A 16 1.73 -10.86 -23.93
CA THR A 16 1.00 -9.64 -24.28
C THR A 16 -0.49 -9.84 -24.10
N THR A 17 -1.15 -8.84 -23.58
CA THR A 17 -2.62 -8.80 -23.52
C THR A 17 -3.15 -7.93 -24.64
N SER A 18 -4.26 -8.35 -25.27
CA SER A 18 -4.90 -7.51 -26.29
C SER A 18 -5.33 -6.18 -25.71
N ARG A 19 -5.26 -5.10 -26.49
CA ARG A 19 -5.73 -3.79 -26.05
C ARG A 19 -7.19 -3.82 -25.61
N THR A 20 -8.04 -4.58 -26.29
CA THR A 20 -9.45 -4.74 -25.93
C THR A 20 -9.63 -5.37 -24.56
N SER A 21 -8.89 -6.46 -24.27
CA SER A 21 -8.94 -7.07 -22.94
C SER A 21 -8.36 -6.17 -21.85
N TYR A 22 -7.32 -5.38 -22.19
CA TYR A 22 -6.70 -4.45 -21.24
C TYR A 22 -7.62 -3.30 -20.88
N LEU A 23 -8.47 -2.84 -21.81
CA LEU A 23 -9.37 -1.69 -21.62
C LEU A 23 -10.83 -2.11 -21.34
N LEU A 24 -11.10 -3.39 -21.02
CA LEU A 24 -12.45 -3.94 -21.00
C LEU A 24 -13.44 -3.15 -20.11
N ASP A 25 -13.02 -2.67 -18.95
CA ASP A 25 -13.84 -1.92 -17.98
C ASP A 25 -13.43 -0.44 -17.87
N TYR A 26 -12.45 0.01 -18.68
CA TYR A 26 -11.83 1.33 -18.52
C TYR A 26 -12.82 2.47 -18.61
N ASP A 27 -13.65 2.49 -19.65
CA ASP A 27 -14.60 3.59 -19.89
C ASP A 27 -15.73 3.60 -18.85
N ALA A 28 -16.20 2.44 -18.44
CA ALA A 28 -17.22 2.29 -17.39
C ALA A 28 -16.70 2.85 -16.05
N VAL A 29 -15.52 2.36 -15.60
CA VAL A 29 -14.89 2.85 -14.35
C VAL A 29 -14.60 4.35 -14.43
N LYS A 30 -14.09 4.83 -15.54
CA LYS A 30 -13.84 6.26 -15.75
C LYS A 30 -15.13 7.10 -15.67
N THR A 31 -16.23 6.59 -16.21
CA THR A 31 -17.53 7.26 -16.18
C THR A 31 -18.05 7.36 -14.74
N VAL A 32 -18.04 6.26 -13.99
CA VAL A 32 -18.55 6.28 -12.61
C VAL A 32 -17.66 7.09 -11.68
N THR A 33 -16.33 7.02 -11.81
CA THR A 33 -15.39 7.81 -10.99
C THR A 33 -15.50 9.30 -11.30
N LYS A 34 -15.71 9.65 -12.58
CA LYS A 34 -15.97 11.05 -12.97
C LYS A 34 -17.30 11.55 -12.39
N THR A 35 -18.35 10.76 -12.43
CA THR A 35 -19.65 11.13 -11.81
C THR A 35 -19.49 11.42 -10.33
N VAL A 36 -18.70 10.62 -9.59
CA VAL A 36 -18.40 10.89 -8.19
C VAL A 36 -17.64 12.20 -8.03
N SER A 37 -16.56 12.40 -8.80
CA SER A 37 -15.70 13.59 -8.65
C SER A 37 -16.40 14.89 -9.04
N ASP A 38 -17.37 14.86 -9.98
CA ASP A 38 -18.15 16.02 -10.37
C ASP A 38 -19.17 16.42 -9.28
N ASN A 39 -19.60 15.47 -8.43
CA ASN A 39 -20.62 15.69 -7.40
C ASN A 39 -20.06 15.77 -5.97
N ASP A 40 -18.84 15.32 -5.73
CA ASP A 40 -18.21 15.37 -4.41
C ASP A 40 -16.80 15.98 -4.51
N THR A 41 -16.68 17.21 -4.03
CA THR A 41 -15.41 17.96 -4.00
C THR A 41 -14.66 17.80 -2.68
N SER A 42 -15.19 17.04 -1.71
CA SER A 42 -14.51 16.74 -0.46
C SER A 42 -13.31 15.81 -0.69
N PHE A 43 -12.43 15.70 0.32
CA PHE A 43 -11.43 14.64 0.29
C PHE A 43 -12.08 13.28 0.56
N TYR A 44 -11.84 12.32 -0.30
CA TYR A 44 -12.24 10.92 -0.14
C TYR A 44 -11.27 9.99 -0.87
N ARG A 45 -11.32 8.72 -0.52
CA ARG A 45 -10.74 7.60 -1.28
C ARG A 45 -11.86 6.73 -1.85
N MET A 46 -11.51 6.03 -2.91
CA MET A 46 -12.34 4.99 -3.52
C MET A 46 -11.51 3.72 -3.66
N ASP A 47 -12.16 2.57 -3.62
CA ASP A 47 -11.51 1.32 -3.99
C ASP A 47 -12.50 0.33 -4.62
N LYS A 48 -11.96 -0.64 -5.38
CA LYS A 48 -12.75 -1.70 -5.99
C LYS A 48 -12.87 -2.88 -5.05
N LEU A 49 -14.09 -3.21 -4.63
CA LEU A 49 -14.37 -4.42 -3.87
C LEU A 49 -14.24 -5.67 -4.75
N PHE A 50 -14.71 -5.59 -5.99
CA PHE A 50 -14.58 -6.64 -7.00
C PHE A 50 -14.08 -6.07 -8.32
N GLY A 51 -13.35 -6.88 -9.10
CA GLY A 51 -12.91 -6.53 -10.43
C GLY A 51 -11.69 -5.60 -10.48
N ALA A 52 -10.96 -5.41 -9.38
CA ALA A 52 -9.68 -4.71 -9.42
C ALA A 52 -8.68 -5.50 -10.28
N ARG A 53 -8.02 -4.83 -11.24
CA ARG A 53 -7.03 -5.46 -12.13
C ARG A 53 -5.63 -5.45 -11.55
N SER A 54 -5.32 -4.39 -10.82
CA SER A 54 -4.01 -4.21 -10.20
C SER A 54 -4.12 -3.41 -8.90
N LYS A 55 -3.06 -3.40 -8.11
CA LYS A 55 -2.96 -2.53 -6.94
C LYS A 55 -2.83 -1.05 -7.31
N ASN A 56 -2.61 -0.72 -8.58
CA ASN A 56 -2.46 0.64 -9.08
C ASN A 56 -3.67 1.10 -9.90
N ASP A 57 -4.82 0.46 -9.74
CA ASP A 57 -6.08 0.84 -10.41
C ASP A 57 -6.45 2.30 -10.15
N GLY A 58 -6.20 2.82 -8.94
CA GLY A 58 -6.39 4.23 -8.64
C GLY A 58 -5.59 5.17 -9.53
N ALA A 59 -4.33 4.85 -9.84
CA ALA A 59 -3.51 5.60 -10.79
C ALA A 59 -3.99 5.43 -12.23
N TRP A 60 -4.46 4.23 -12.60
CA TRP A 60 -4.98 3.92 -13.92
C TRP A 60 -6.28 4.70 -14.25
N HIS A 61 -7.19 4.79 -13.27
CA HIS A 61 -8.50 5.42 -13.42
C HIS A 61 -8.60 6.82 -12.79
N ASN A 62 -7.49 7.37 -12.27
CA ASN A 62 -7.39 8.69 -11.66
C ASN A 62 -8.32 8.90 -10.45
N TYR A 63 -8.28 7.96 -9.49
CA TYR A 63 -8.93 8.13 -8.19
C TYR A 63 -7.95 7.85 -7.04
N ARG A 64 -8.21 8.41 -5.85
CA ARG A 64 -7.42 8.15 -4.64
C ARG A 64 -7.83 6.83 -4.03
N THR A 65 -6.85 6.00 -3.71
CA THR A 65 -7.04 4.62 -3.24
C THR A 65 -6.24 4.34 -1.97
N VAL A 66 -6.54 3.25 -1.30
CA VAL A 66 -5.72 2.66 -0.23
C VAL A 66 -4.81 1.54 -0.74
N SER A 67 -4.81 1.31 -2.05
CA SER A 67 -4.04 0.26 -2.71
C SER A 67 -2.82 0.82 -3.41
N THR A 68 -1.70 0.09 -3.39
CA THR A 68 -0.50 0.44 -4.16
C THR A 68 0.39 -0.77 -4.43
N PHE A 69 1.06 -0.74 -5.57
CA PHE A 69 2.22 -1.57 -5.88
C PHE A 69 3.39 -0.66 -6.21
N SER A 70 4.48 -0.79 -5.46
CA SER A 70 5.72 -0.06 -5.70
C SER A 70 6.89 -0.79 -5.06
N SER A 71 8.02 -0.89 -5.75
CA SER A 71 9.26 -1.43 -5.16
C SER A 71 9.74 -0.65 -3.92
N THR A 72 9.21 0.55 -3.71
CA THR A 72 9.49 1.42 -2.56
C THR A 72 8.27 1.66 -1.69
N CYS A 73 7.30 0.74 -1.67
CA CYS A 73 6.11 0.88 -0.84
C CYS A 73 6.47 0.86 0.66
N ASN A 74 5.62 1.50 1.48
CA ASN A 74 5.85 1.58 2.91
C ASN A 74 5.67 0.20 3.58
N ALA A 75 6.77 -0.37 4.11
CA ALA A 75 6.77 -1.68 4.75
C ALA A 75 5.91 -1.71 6.04
N GLY A 76 5.81 -0.58 6.76
CA GLY A 76 4.94 -0.46 7.93
C GLY A 76 3.47 -0.64 7.56
N MET A 77 3.04 0.00 6.45
CA MET A 77 1.69 -0.17 5.93
C MET A 77 1.38 -1.61 5.55
N SER A 78 2.33 -2.29 4.88
CA SER A 78 2.15 -3.71 4.53
C SER A 78 1.97 -4.58 5.77
N LYS A 79 2.74 -4.34 6.85
CA LYS A 79 2.59 -5.04 8.13
C LYS A 79 1.26 -4.72 8.82
N LEU A 80 0.85 -3.44 8.85
CA LEU A 80 -0.45 -3.04 9.40
C LEU A 80 -1.59 -3.73 8.67
N TYR A 81 -1.57 -3.75 7.32
CA TYR A 81 -2.58 -4.41 6.52
C TYR A 81 -2.66 -5.92 6.82
N ASN A 82 -1.51 -6.57 6.98
CA ASN A 82 -1.47 -7.98 7.40
C ASN A 82 -2.17 -8.19 8.75
N LEU A 83 -1.92 -7.31 9.73
CA LEU A 83 -2.52 -7.43 11.07
C LEU A 83 -4.04 -7.27 11.03
N ILE A 84 -4.56 -6.34 10.24
CA ILE A 84 -6.00 -6.04 10.16
C ILE A 84 -6.74 -6.83 9.08
N GLY A 85 -6.09 -7.84 8.48
CA GLY A 85 -6.74 -8.76 7.54
C GLY A 85 -6.94 -8.22 6.13
N MET A 86 -6.18 -7.19 5.74
CA MET A 86 -6.17 -6.63 4.40
C MET A 86 -5.03 -7.22 3.55
N GLU A 87 -5.18 -7.13 2.25
CA GLU A 87 -4.19 -7.64 1.29
C GLU A 87 -2.85 -6.94 1.41
N ASN A 88 -1.76 -7.73 1.48
CA ASN A 88 -0.40 -7.22 1.66
C ASN A 88 0.63 -8.13 1.02
N SER A 89 1.80 -7.57 0.71
CA SER A 89 3.00 -8.28 0.28
C SER A 89 4.23 -7.40 0.52
N THR A 90 5.42 -7.86 0.15
CA THR A 90 6.68 -7.12 0.36
C THR A 90 6.69 -5.75 -0.32
N ASN A 91 6.09 -5.64 -1.49
CA ASN A 91 6.12 -4.43 -2.33
C ASN A 91 4.73 -3.95 -2.76
N ALA A 92 3.69 -4.42 -2.09
CA ALA A 92 2.32 -4.03 -2.37
C ALA A 92 1.42 -4.19 -1.15
N TYR A 93 0.37 -3.39 -1.09
CA TYR A 93 -0.78 -3.59 -0.23
C TYR A 93 -2.04 -3.16 -0.98
N GLY A 94 -3.21 -3.68 -0.61
CA GLY A 94 -4.42 -3.48 -1.39
C GLY A 94 -5.72 -3.52 -0.61
N CYS A 95 -6.78 -3.16 -1.31
CA CYS A 95 -8.13 -3.02 -0.78
C CYS A 95 -8.85 -4.35 -0.47
N ASN A 96 -8.36 -5.47 -0.99
CA ASN A 96 -8.97 -6.76 -0.65
C ASN A 96 -8.87 -7.00 0.86
N GLY A 97 -9.99 -7.31 1.50
CA GLY A 97 -10.10 -7.44 2.95
C GLY A 97 -10.60 -6.17 3.64
N LEU A 98 -10.99 -5.14 2.89
CA LEU A 98 -11.71 -3.98 3.45
C LEU A 98 -13.00 -4.43 4.12
N THR A 99 -13.33 -3.76 5.22
CA THR A 99 -14.56 -3.89 5.98
C THR A 99 -15.17 -2.53 6.23
N ALA A 100 -16.38 -2.43 6.73
CA ALA A 100 -16.96 -1.14 7.14
C ALA A 100 -16.06 -0.36 8.12
N VAL A 101 -15.36 -1.07 9.00
CA VAL A 101 -14.41 -0.48 9.96
C VAL A 101 -13.21 0.13 9.24
N THR A 102 -12.56 -0.62 8.38
CA THR A 102 -11.37 -0.12 7.64
C THR A 102 -11.74 0.91 6.58
N ASP A 103 -12.89 0.79 5.91
CA ASP A 103 -13.44 1.83 5.04
C ASP A 103 -13.56 3.15 5.80
N SER A 104 -14.12 3.10 7.02
CA SER A 104 -14.26 4.26 7.89
C SER A 104 -12.90 4.85 8.26
N LEU A 105 -12.00 4.06 8.83
CA LEU A 105 -10.71 4.52 9.34
C LEU A 105 -9.78 5.05 8.24
N PHE A 106 -9.85 4.50 7.02
CA PHE A 106 -8.99 4.90 5.90
C PHE A 106 -9.65 5.87 4.92
N SER A 107 -10.78 6.46 5.26
CA SER A 107 -11.49 7.46 4.42
C SER A 107 -11.95 6.90 3.06
N VAL A 108 -12.26 5.61 2.97
CA VAL A 108 -12.83 4.98 1.76
C VAL A 108 -14.33 5.26 1.73
N LYS A 109 -14.69 6.37 1.11
CA LYS A 109 -16.07 6.87 1.06
C LYS A 109 -16.89 6.19 -0.03
N TYR A 110 -16.25 5.74 -1.08
CA TYR A 110 -16.91 5.10 -2.21
C TYR A 110 -16.28 3.75 -2.52
N THR A 111 -17.15 2.75 -2.71
CA THR A 111 -16.76 1.41 -3.11
C THR A 111 -17.23 1.17 -4.54
N ILE A 112 -16.31 0.80 -5.44
CA ILE A 112 -16.62 0.41 -6.81
C ILE A 112 -16.78 -1.12 -6.84
N SER A 113 -17.81 -1.61 -7.54
CA SER A 113 -18.06 -3.03 -7.68
C SER A 113 -18.56 -3.33 -9.10
N ASN A 114 -18.07 -4.42 -9.69
CA ASN A 114 -18.63 -4.96 -10.94
C ASN A 114 -19.84 -5.87 -10.70
N ARG A 115 -20.42 -5.83 -9.49
CA ARG A 115 -21.59 -6.60 -9.06
C ARG A 115 -22.52 -5.72 -8.27
N LEU A 116 -23.82 -6.03 -8.34
CA LEU A 116 -24.79 -5.40 -7.48
C LEU A 116 -24.63 -5.91 -6.04
N LEU A 117 -24.55 -4.98 -5.10
CA LEU A 117 -24.51 -5.26 -3.67
C LEU A 117 -25.88 -4.95 -3.06
N VAL A 118 -26.24 -5.66 -2.00
CA VAL A 118 -27.43 -5.34 -1.21
C VAL A 118 -27.18 -4.04 -0.44
N GLU A 119 -28.11 -3.10 -0.54
CA GLU A 119 -28.02 -1.82 0.16
C GLU A 119 -28.35 -1.98 1.66
N SER A 120 -27.76 -1.13 2.47
CA SER A 120 -27.99 -1.05 3.92
C SER A 120 -27.76 0.36 4.43
N ASP A 121 -28.01 0.60 5.71
CA ASP A 121 -27.71 1.90 6.35
C ASP A 121 -26.21 2.23 6.31
N ILE A 122 -25.35 1.23 6.19
CA ILE A 122 -23.90 1.38 6.11
C ILE A 122 -23.45 1.76 4.70
N ARG A 123 -24.03 1.13 3.67
CA ARG A 123 -23.60 1.24 2.27
C ARG A 123 -24.80 1.33 1.33
N ASN A 124 -24.91 2.44 0.59
CA ASN A 124 -26.00 2.70 -0.33
C ASN A 124 -25.50 2.87 -1.77
N TYR A 125 -26.31 2.45 -2.73
CA TYR A 125 -26.07 2.70 -4.14
C TYR A 125 -25.94 4.21 -4.41
N TYR A 126 -24.95 4.58 -5.21
CA TYR A 126 -24.68 5.98 -5.57
C TYR A 126 -24.85 6.23 -7.07
N THR A 127 -24.19 5.44 -7.91
CA THR A 127 -24.26 5.55 -9.38
C THR A 127 -23.77 4.26 -10.04
N GLY A 128 -24.00 4.11 -11.35
CA GLY A 128 -23.47 2.97 -12.11
C GLY A 128 -23.44 3.28 -13.62
N SER A 129 -22.58 2.55 -14.33
CA SER A 129 -22.45 2.57 -15.79
C SER A 129 -21.86 1.25 -16.28
N ASP A 130 -22.45 0.67 -17.31
CA ASP A 130 -21.91 -0.47 -18.07
C ASP A 130 -21.37 -1.64 -17.21
N GLY A 131 -22.12 -2.00 -16.16
CA GLY A 131 -21.76 -3.11 -15.26
C GLY A 131 -20.80 -2.74 -14.13
N GLU A 132 -20.38 -1.48 -14.02
CA GLU A 132 -19.68 -0.96 -12.88
C GLU A 132 -20.62 -0.11 -12.03
N PHE A 133 -20.60 -0.35 -10.71
CA PHE A 133 -21.48 0.28 -9.74
C PHE A 133 -20.66 0.95 -8.65
N VAL A 134 -21.12 2.09 -8.17
CA VAL A 134 -20.50 2.79 -7.03
C VAL A 134 -21.51 2.83 -5.88
N TYR A 135 -21.01 2.46 -4.72
CA TYR A 135 -21.73 2.53 -3.45
C TYR A 135 -21.04 3.55 -2.55
N LYS A 136 -21.84 4.30 -1.81
CA LYS A 136 -21.36 5.23 -0.80
C LYS A 136 -21.36 4.57 0.57
N ASN A 137 -20.21 4.58 1.24
CA ASN A 137 -20.08 4.21 2.65
C ASN A 137 -20.48 5.42 3.51
N ASN A 138 -21.58 5.30 4.27
CA ASN A 138 -22.17 6.44 4.97
C ASN A 138 -21.41 6.88 6.20
N TYR A 139 -20.64 5.98 6.80
CA TYR A 139 -19.88 6.21 8.04
C TYR A 139 -18.37 6.21 7.76
N THR A 140 -17.90 7.23 7.05
CA THR A 140 -16.50 7.38 6.65
C THR A 140 -15.86 8.55 7.38
N LEU A 141 -14.78 8.29 8.13
CA LEU A 141 -14.01 9.33 8.81
C LEU A 141 -13.22 10.17 7.81
N PRO A 142 -12.98 11.46 8.10
CA PRO A 142 -12.00 12.25 7.36
C PRO A 142 -10.59 11.66 7.48
N ILE A 143 -9.65 12.22 6.72
CA ILE A 143 -8.25 11.74 6.63
C ILE A 143 -7.50 11.77 7.97
N GLY A 144 -8.00 12.49 8.98
CA GLY A 144 -7.43 12.58 10.32
C GLY A 144 -8.50 12.67 11.39
N TYR A 145 -8.22 12.13 12.55
CA TYR A 145 -9.09 12.19 13.74
C TYR A 145 -8.27 12.07 15.02
N ALA A 146 -8.80 12.65 16.13
CA ALA A 146 -8.10 12.61 17.39
C ALA A 146 -8.27 11.26 18.09
N ILE A 147 -7.19 10.76 18.67
CA ILE A 147 -7.11 9.55 19.50
C ILE A 147 -6.45 9.88 20.83
N ASN A 148 -6.63 9.05 21.85
CA ASN A 148 -5.92 9.24 23.11
C ASN A 148 -4.42 9.06 22.90
N SER A 149 -3.59 9.91 23.53
CA SER A 149 -2.14 9.85 23.40
C SER A 149 -1.56 8.50 23.85
N SER A 150 -2.12 7.88 24.90
CA SER A 150 -1.73 6.52 25.32
C SER A 150 -1.95 5.49 24.20
N THR A 151 -3.08 5.55 23.49
CA THR A 151 -3.36 4.66 22.35
C THR A 151 -2.38 4.88 21.22
N ALA A 152 -1.85 6.09 21.07
CA ALA A 152 -0.87 6.40 20.02
C ALA A 152 0.48 5.68 20.24
N TYR A 153 0.81 5.34 21.50
CA TYR A 153 2.08 4.68 21.85
C TYR A 153 1.93 3.21 22.25
N ASP A 154 0.79 2.84 22.81
CA ASP A 154 0.62 1.57 23.53
C ASP A 154 -0.40 0.63 22.88
N LEU A 155 -0.78 0.85 21.61
CA LEU A 155 -1.67 -0.09 20.95
C LEU A 155 -0.95 -1.42 20.74
N VAL A 156 -1.26 -2.38 21.59
CA VAL A 156 -0.90 -3.78 21.37
C VAL A 156 -2.05 -4.43 20.62
N MET A 157 -2.00 -4.42 19.29
CA MET A 157 -2.79 -5.38 18.55
C MET A 157 -2.26 -6.76 18.92
N ALA A 158 -3.12 -7.62 19.46
CA ALA A 158 -2.73 -8.99 19.71
C ALA A 158 -2.19 -9.54 18.38
N LYS A 159 -1.04 -10.21 18.40
CA LYS A 159 -0.48 -10.90 17.25
C LYS A 159 -1.36 -12.13 16.92
N ASN A 160 -2.65 -11.88 16.82
CA ASN A 160 -3.66 -12.84 16.50
C ASN A 160 -3.66 -13.03 14.99
N ASN A 161 -3.67 -14.25 14.52
CA ASN A 161 -3.75 -14.57 13.10
C ASN A 161 -5.16 -14.32 12.51
N ASN A 162 -6.02 -13.59 13.20
CA ASN A 162 -7.38 -13.24 12.77
C ASN A 162 -7.50 -11.73 12.61
N GLY A 163 -7.60 -11.26 11.36
CA GLY A 163 -7.70 -9.83 11.04
C GLY A 163 -8.96 -9.17 11.61
N ILE A 164 -10.09 -9.88 11.72
CA ILE A 164 -11.34 -9.34 12.26
C ILE A 164 -11.21 -9.10 13.77
N GLU A 165 -10.61 -10.04 14.50
CA GLU A 165 -10.35 -9.87 15.93
C GLU A 165 -9.37 -8.70 16.18
N ASN A 166 -8.37 -8.55 15.33
CA ASN A 166 -7.47 -7.41 15.41
C ASN A 166 -8.19 -6.08 15.12
N GLN A 167 -9.17 -6.05 14.24
CA GLN A 167 -10.01 -4.87 14.02
C GLN A 167 -10.92 -4.57 15.23
N ASN A 168 -11.45 -5.60 15.90
CA ASN A 168 -12.18 -5.44 17.16
C ASN A 168 -11.29 -4.78 18.23
N LEU A 169 -10.07 -5.30 18.42
CA LEU A 169 -9.09 -4.73 19.36
C LEU A 169 -8.70 -3.29 18.98
N LEU A 170 -8.51 -3.04 17.68
CA LEU A 170 -8.21 -1.71 17.16
C LEU A 170 -9.32 -0.72 17.53
N ILE A 171 -10.57 -1.01 17.24
CA ILE A 171 -11.70 -0.14 17.56
C ILE A 171 -11.86 0.01 19.07
N GLN A 172 -11.71 -1.06 19.84
CA GLN A 172 -11.75 -1.00 21.30
C GLN A 172 -10.68 -0.06 21.85
N SER A 173 -9.45 -0.14 21.34
CA SER A 173 -8.35 0.74 21.77
C SER A 173 -8.60 2.20 21.40
N LEU A 174 -9.10 2.48 20.21
CA LEU A 174 -9.38 3.83 19.74
C LEU A 174 -10.61 4.45 20.42
N THR A 175 -11.63 3.63 20.74
CA THR A 175 -12.95 4.15 21.16
C THR A 175 -13.45 3.63 22.50
N GLY A 176 -12.88 2.55 23.02
CA GLY A 176 -13.40 1.83 24.19
C GLY A 176 -14.63 0.97 23.90
N ILE A 177 -15.04 0.83 22.63
CA ILE A 177 -16.19 0.00 22.21
C ILE A 177 -15.64 -1.32 21.71
N SER A 178 -15.99 -2.43 22.35
CA SER A 178 -15.57 -3.79 22.01
C SER A 178 -16.56 -4.50 21.11
N ASP A 179 -16.07 -5.55 20.45
CA ASP A 179 -16.88 -6.52 19.73
C ASP A 179 -17.81 -5.88 18.68
N VAL A 180 -17.24 -5.01 17.85
CA VAL A 180 -17.93 -4.39 16.71
C VAL A 180 -18.24 -5.46 15.65
N PHE A 181 -17.37 -6.45 15.51
CA PHE A 181 -17.68 -7.68 14.79
C PHE A 181 -18.02 -8.76 15.80
N GLU A 182 -19.25 -9.24 15.75
CA GLU A 182 -19.74 -10.33 16.58
C GLU A 182 -19.41 -11.67 15.94
N TYR A 183 -18.69 -12.52 16.67
CA TYR A 183 -18.45 -13.89 16.25
C TYR A 183 -19.79 -14.67 16.23
N THR A 184 -20.05 -15.32 15.10
CA THR A 184 -21.30 -16.06 14.89
C THR A 184 -21.07 -17.57 15.04
N THR A 185 -20.15 -18.13 14.27
CA THR A 185 -19.86 -19.58 14.25
C THR A 185 -18.51 -19.85 13.57
N SER A 186 -18.04 -21.10 13.66
CA SER A 186 -16.89 -21.58 12.90
C SER A 186 -17.09 -22.99 12.37
N PHE A 187 -16.38 -23.29 11.29
CA PHE A 187 -16.36 -24.58 10.63
C PHE A 187 -14.90 -25.04 10.56
N PRO A 188 -14.46 -25.91 11.47
CA PRO A 188 -13.10 -26.41 11.45
C PRO A 188 -12.96 -27.51 10.38
N THR A 189 -12.09 -27.29 9.40
CA THR A 189 -11.70 -28.30 8.39
C THR A 189 -12.84 -28.83 7.48
N GLU A 190 -13.86 -28.02 7.23
CA GLU A 190 -14.95 -28.39 6.35
C GLU A 190 -14.65 -27.98 4.89
N ALA A 191 -15.07 -28.81 3.93
CA ALA A 191 -14.95 -28.52 2.50
C ALA A 191 -16.02 -27.53 2.04
N ASP A 192 -17.25 -27.79 2.49
CA ASP A 192 -18.45 -27.03 2.16
C ASP A 192 -19.12 -26.62 3.45
N CYS A 193 -19.38 -25.33 3.62
CA CYS A 193 -20.03 -24.78 4.80
C CYS A 193 -21.36 -24.14 4.39
N ILE A 194 -22.43 -24.47 5.10
CA ILE A 194 -23.74 -23.82 4.92
C ILE A 194 -24.01 -22.97 6.16
N ILE A 195 -24.17 -21.68 5.94
CA ILE A 195 -24.41 -20.69 6.98
C ILE A 195 -25.84 -20.17 6.84
N THR A 196 -26.61 -20.26 7.90
CA THR A 196 -27.88 -19.56 8.05
C THR A 196 -27.67 -18.41 9.02
N PRO A 197 -27.76 -17.15 8.59
CA PRO A 197 -27.53 -16.00 9.46
C PRO A 197 -28.53 -15.98 10.62
N ALA A 198 -28.07 -15.78 11.84
CA ALA A 198 -28.96 -15.68 13.00
C ALA A 198 -29.71 -14.32 13.04
N LYS A 199 -29.18 -13.31 12.35
CA LYS A 199 -29.78 -11.99 12.18
C LYS A 199 -29.33 -11.40 10.85
N SER A 200 -30.13 -10.49 10.30
CA SER A 200 -29.74 -9.71 9.12
C SER A 200 -28.58 -8.76 9.48
N GLY A 201 -27.64 -8.54 8.58
CA GLY A 201 -26.49 -7.64 8.78
C GLY A 201 -25.35 -7.89 7.81
N HIS A 202 -24.29 -7.06 7.87
CA HIS A 202 -23.09 -7.26 7.09
C HIS A 202 -22.29 -8.45 7.63
N MET A 203 -22.06 -9.43 6.76
CA MET A 203 -21.34 -10.68 7.07
C MET A 203 -19.91 -10.62 6.55
N TYR A 204 -18.99 -11.08 7.38
CA TYR A 204 -17.56 -11.20 7.06
C TYR A 204 -17.08 -12.61 7.38
N LEU A 205 -16.19 -13.14 6.53
CA LEU A 205 -15.60 -14.45 6.72
C LEU A 205 -14.08 -14.28 6.94
N SER A 206 -13.52 -15.10 7.82
CA SER A 206 -12.09 -15.25 8.02
C SER A 206 -11.69 -16.70 7.76
N VAL A 207 -10.74 -16.91 6.83
CA VAL A 207 -10.20 -18.23 6.49
C VAL A 207 -8.79 -18.35 7.02
N ALA A 208 -8.58 -19.24 8.01
CA ALA A 208 -7.29 -19.38 8.69
C ALA A 208 -6.27 -20.24 7.93
N ASN A 209 -6.71 -21.07 6.96
CA ASN A 209 -5.82 -21.98 6.24
C ASN A 209 -4.98 -21.25 5.20
N LYS A 210 -3.67 -21.34 5.31
CA LYS A 210 -2.74 -20.83 4.29
C LYS A 210 -2.72 -21.65 2.98
N SER A 211 -3.32 -22.85 2.97
CA SER A 211 -3.42 -23.72 1.79
C SER A 211 -4.59 -23.36 0.86
N VAL A 212 -5.62 -22.69 1.37
CA VAL A 212 -6.79 -22.28 0.58
C VAL A 212 -6.43 -21.08 -0.29
N ASP A 213 -6.52 -21.23 -1.61
CA ASP A 213 -6.22 -20.16 -2.56
C ASP A 213 -7.47 -19.43 -3.04
N SER A 214 -8.58 -20.15 -3.20
CA SER A 214 -9.85 -19.54 -3.55
C SER A 214 -11.02 -20.07 -2.70
N VAL A 215 -11.97 -19.18 -2.46
CA VAL A 215 -13.24 -19.47 -1.80
C VAL A 215 -14.37 -18.96 -2.68
N THR A 216 -15.34 -19.82 -2.92
CA THR A 216 -16.58 -19.47 -3.62
C THR A 216 -17.72 -19.39 -2.62
N VAL A 217 -18.45 -18.29 -2.68
CA VAL A 217 -19.61 -18.01 -1.83
C VAL A 217 -20.85 -17.92 -2.70
N THR A 218 -21.87 -18.69 -2.39
CA THR A 218 -23.16 -18.68 -3.10
C THR A 218 -24.28 -18.32 -2.13
N ILE A 219 -25.05 -17.28 -2.45
CA ILE A 219 -26.18 -16.82 -1.64
C ILE A 219 -27.46 -17.25 -2.32
N ASN A 220 -28.31 -17.97 -1.60
CA ASN A 220 -29.62 -18.45 -2.04
C ASN A 220 -29.59 -19.22 -3.37
N ASN A 221 -28.51 -19.93 -3.67
CA ASN A 221 -28.29 -20.64 -4.94
C ASN A 221 -28.37 -19.74 -6.21
N THR A 222 -28.28 -18.42 -6.07
CA THR A 222 -28.49 -17.47 -7.17
C THR A 222 -27.29 -16.56 -7.41
N THR A 223 -26.69 -16.04 -6.34
CA THR A 223 -25.61 -15.07 -6.43
C THR A 223 -24.31 -15.74 -6.00
N THR A 224 -23.35 -15.85 -6.93
CA THR A 224 -22.06 -16.51 -6.66
C THR A 224 -20.92 -15.54 -6.80
N TYR A 225 -20.02 -15.53 -5.80
CA TYR A 225 -18.79 -14.76 -5.75
C TYR A 225 -17.60 -15.68 -5.54
N THR A 226 -16.49 -15.44 -6.25
CA THR A 226 -15.24 -16.15 -6.02
C THR A 226 -14.17 -15.16 -5.57
N TYR A 227 -13.56 -15.46 -4.44
CA TYR A 227 -12.43 -14.75 -3.86
C TYR A 227 -11.17 -15.55 -4.15
N ASN A 228 -10.20 -14.96 -4.83
CA ASN A 228 -8.95 -15.61 -5.24
C ASN A 228 -7.76 -15.05 -4.49
N ASN A 229 -6.65 -15.79 -4.49
CA ASN A 229 -5.38 -15.39 -3.87
C ASN A 229 -5.49 -15.10 -2.36
N ILE A 230 -6.24 -15.92 -1.62
CA ILE A 230 -6.44 -15.71 -0.17
C ILE A 230 -5.38 -16.37 0.70
N LYS A 231 -4.64 -17.36 0.20
CA LYS A 231 -3.72 -18.22 0.98
C LYS A 231 -2.52 -17.52 1.60
N SER A 232 -2.16 -16.32 1.13
CA SER A 232 -0.99 -15.61 1.66
C SER A 232 -1.30 -14.68 2.82
N ASN A 233 -2.57 -14.42 3.11
CA ASN A 233 -2.97 -13.34 4.00
C ASN A 233 -4.13 -13.79 4.89
N ASN A 234 -4.20 -13.29 6.12
CA ASN A 234 -5.37 -13.39 6.99
C ASN A 234 -6.56 -12.60 6.41
N ARG A 235 -6.82 -12.82 5.11
CA ARG A 235 -7.75 -11.99 4.35
C ARG A 235 -9.17 -12.16 4.87
N ILE A 236 -9.79 -11.03 5.10
CA ILE A 236 -11.21 -10.96 5.38
C ILE A 236 -11.96 -10.97 4.05
N LEU A 237 -13.04 -11.73 3.96
CA LEU A 237 -13.95 -11.74 2.83
C LEU A 237 -15.20 -10.96 3.21
N ASP A 238 -15.48 -9.85 2.52
CA ASP A 238 -16.71 -9.06 2.66
C ASP A 238 -17.82 -9.74 1.83
N ILE A 239 -18.78 -10.36 2.50
CA ILE A 239 -19.91 -11.02 1.85
C ILE A 239 -21.01 -10.01 1.52
N GLY A 240 -20.98 -8.85 2.16
CA GLY A 240 -22.02 -7.83 2.08
C GLY A 240 -23.15 -8.05 3.08
N TYR A 241 -24.25 -7.33 2.87
CA TYR A 241 -25.42 -7.45 3.70
C TYR A 241 -26.20 -8.72 3.36
N VAL A 242 -26.51 -9.53 4.35
CA VAL A 242 -27.31 -10.75 4.24
C VAL A 242 -28.52 -10.67 5.15
N HIS A 243 -29.62 -11.28 4.74
CA HIS A 243 -30.83 -11.39 5.55
C HIS A 243 -30.81 -12.67 6.40
N ASP A 244 -31.54 -12.68 7.52
CA ASP A 244 -31.69 -13.84 8.37
C ASP A 244 -32.46 -15.00 7.70
N THR A 245 -33.09 -14.72 6.58
CA THR A 245 -33.77 -15.72 5.72
C THR A 245 -32.84 -16.30 4.63
N ASP A 246 -31.64 -15.75 4.47
CA ASP A 246 -30.72 -16.18 3.42
C ASP A 246 -29.99 -17.47 3.82
N THR A 247 -29.55 -18.20 2.79
CA THR A 247 -28.62 -19.32 2.94
C THR A 247 -27.32 -18.95 2.23
N VAL A 248 -26.18 -18.98 2.96
CA VAL A 248 -24.86 -18.69 2.43
C VAL A 248 -24.05 -19.98 2.40
N GLU A 249 -23.79 -20.48 1.21
CA GLU A 249 -22.94 -21.63 0.96
C GLU A 249 -21.52 -21.16 0.65
N VAL A 250 -20.53 -21.75 1.31
CA VAL A 250 -19.11 -21.38 1.18
C VAL A 250 -18.31 -22.62 0.87
N THR A 251 -17.62 -22.63 -0.27
CA THR A 251 -16.81 -23.77 -0.74
C THR A 251 -15.37 -23.34 -0.99
N SER A 252 -14.41 -24.24 -0.77
CA SER A 252 -12.99 -23.98 -1.03
C SER A 252 -12.44 -24.86 -2.15
N ASP A 253 -11.38 -24.38 -2.82
CA ASP A 253 -10.66 -25.09 -3.88
C ASP A 253 -9.84 -26.28 -3.37
N THR A 254 -9.51 -26.31 -2.08
CA THR A 254 -8.63 -27.34 -1.48
C THR A 254 -9.38 -28.40 -0.67
N GLY A 255 -10.69 -28.36 -0.64
CA GLY A 255 -11.52 -29.37 0.01
C GLY A 255 -11.55 -29.35 1.54
N GLY A 256 -10.92 -28.37 2.18
CA GLY A 256 -11.01 -28.20 3.65
C GLY A 256 -10.55 -26.82 4.07
N MET A 257 -11.40 -26.09 4.79
CA MET A 257 -11.06 -24.75 5.29
C MET A 257 -11.45 -24.62 6.77
N ASN A 258 -10.66 -23.84 7.49
CA ASN A 258 -11.00 -23.39 8.82
C ASN A 258 -11.62 -22.00 8.69
N LEU A 259 -12.94 -21.95 8.74
CA LEU A 259 -13.76 -20.77 8.46
C LEU A 259 -14.34 -20.22 9.76
N SER A 260 -14.17 -18.95 10.02
CA SER A 260 -14.88 -18.21 11.08
C SER A 260 -15.79 -17.17 10.46
N VAL A 261 -17.00 -17.06 11.01
CA VAL A 261 -18.07 -16.19 10.52
C VAL A 261 -18.33 -15.08 11.54
N TYR A 262 -18.40 -13.86 11.05
CA TYR A 262 -18.68 -12.67 11.86
C TYR A 262 -19.78 -11.84 11.23
N THR A 263 -20.55 -11.17 12.08
CA THR A 263 -21.57 -10.19 11.67
C THR A 263 -21.23 -8.85 12.29
N LEU A 264 -21.28 -7.77 11.52
CA LEU A 264 -21.11 -6.41 12.03
C LEU A 264 -22.28 -6.05 12.95
N ASP A 265 -21.97 -5.60 14.16
CA ASP A 265 -22.90 -4.88 15.03
C ASP A 265 -22.93 -3.41 14.57
N GLU A 266 -23.92 -3.08 13.74
CA GLU A 266 -24.02 -1.75 13.12
C GLU A 266 -24.18 -0.64 14.17
N ASP A 267 -24.91 -0.89 15.27
CA ASP A 267 -25.08 0.07 16.35
C ASP A 267 -23.76 0.36 17.07
N LYS A 268 -22.96 -0.66 17.37
CA LYS A 268 -21.63 -0.48 17.96
C LYS A 268 -20.69 0.22 16.99
N PHE A 269 -20.71 -0.15 15.72
CA PHE A 269 -19.92 0.48 14.67
C PHE A 269 -20.26 1.97 14.53
N ILE A 270 -21.54 2.33 14.46
CA ILE A 270 -21.99 3.72 14.34
C ILE A 270 -21.58 4.53 15.59
N ARG A 271 -21.68 3.94 16.79
CA ARG A 271 -21.20 4.60 18.01
C ARG A 271 -19.69 4.83 17.99
N ALA A 272 -18.92 3.85 17.52
CA ALA A 272 -17.47 3.98 17.40
C ALA A 272 -17.09 5.07 16.38
N TYR A 273 -17.72 5.07 15.21
CA TYR A 273 -17.61 6.11 14.22
C TYR A 273 -17.92 7.50 14.80
N ASN A 274 -19.08 7.67 15.44
CA ASN A 274 -19.50 8.95 15.99
C ASN A 274 -18.50 9.48 17.02
N LYS A 275 -17.91 8.59 17.84
CA LYS A 275 -16.90 8.96 18.82
C LYS A 275 -15.64 9.52 18.18
N LEU A 276 -15.12 8.88 17.13
CA LEU A 276 -13.94 9.37 16.40
C LEU A 276 -14.27 10.59 15.53
N ASN A 277 -15.46 10.61 14.91
CA ASN A 277 -15.87 11.71 14.05
C ASN A 277 -16.12 13.02 14.81
N SER A 278 -16.48 12.94 16.10
CA SER A 278 -16.70 14.13 16.93
C SER A 278 -15.46 15.01 17.09
N GLU A 279 -14.27 14.44 16.95
CA GLU A 279 -12.98 15.14 17.03
C GLU A 279 -12.15 14.85 15.77
N SER A 280 -12.79 14.96 14.63
CA SER A 280 -12.14 14.69 13.33
C SER A 280 -11.56 15.95 12.71
N TYR A 281 -10.54 15.78 11.88
CA TYR A 281 -9.88 16.82 11.11
C TYR A 281 -10.78 17.29 9.98
N GLN A 282 -11.27 18.51 10.08
CA GLN A 282 -12.13 19.14 9.10
C GLN A 282 -11.27 19.72 7.97
N VAL A 283 -11.18 19.00 6.84
CA VAL A 283 -10.40 19.42 5.68
C VAL A 283 -11.10 20.57 4.96
N GLU A 284 -10.47 21.73 4.91
CA GLU A 284 -10.98 22.92 4.19
C GLU A 284 -10.43 22.99 2.76
N LYS A 285 -9.14 22.68 2.60
CA LYS A 285 -8.47 22.69 1.31
C LYS A 285 -7.46 21.55 1.25
N PHE A 286 -7.37 20.91 0.10
CA PHE A 286 -6.37 19.87 -0.13
C PHE A 286 -5.83 19.86 -1.56
N SER A 287 -4.65 19.32 -1.70
CA SER A 287 -4.02 18.87 -2.94
C SER A 287 -3.25 17.59 -2.67
N ASP A 288 -2.62 16.99 -3.66
CA ASP A 288 -1.87 15.74 -3.49
C ASP A 288 -0.68 15.86 -2.52
N THR A 289 -0.21 17.09 -2.25
CA THR A 289 0.95 17.35 -1.38
C THR A 289 0.65 18.27 -0.20
N LYS A 290 -0.61 18.69 -0.01
CA LYS A 290 -0.95 19.62 1.07
C LYS A 290 -2.40 19.45 1.51
N PHE A 291 -2.60 19.43 2.84
CA PHE A 291 -3.91 19.56 3.47
C PHE A 291 -3.91 20.75 4.41
N THR A 292 -5.02 21.47 4.45
CA THR A 292 -5.27 22.56 5.39
C THR A 292 -6.67 22.39 5.96
N GLY A 293 -6.82 22.55 7.25
CA GLY A 293 -8.10 22.42 7.94
C GLY A 293 -7.95 22.65 9.43
N THR A 294 -9.00 22.33 10.15
CA THR A 294 -9.09 22.54 11.61
C THR A 294 -9.44 21.24 12.33
N LEU A 295 -9.00 21.11 13.57
CA LEU A 295 -9.39 20.04 14.49
C LEU A 295 -9.64 20.63 15.87
N THR A 296 -10.70 20.16 16.54
CA THR A 296 -10.99 20.52 17.93
C THR A 296 -10.81 19.30 18.81
N ALA A 297 -9.87 19.37 19.75
CA ALA A 297 -9.61 18.32 20.74
C ALA A 297 -10.17 18.73 22.11
N SER A 298 -10.90 17.85 22.77
CA SER A 298 -11.49 18.11 24.11
C SER A 298 -10.46 18.04 25.22
N SER A 299 -9.32 17.41 25.01
CA SER A 299 -8.17 17.27 25.92
C SER A 299 -6.90 17.12 25.11
N ASP A 300 -5.75 17.05 25.78
CA ASP A 300 -4.50 16.69 25.10
C ASP A 300 -4.63 15.29 24.50
N LYS A 301 -4.38 15.19 23.20
CA LYS A 301 -4.57 14.00 22.36
C LYS A 301 -3.48 13.88 21.31
N ALA A 302 -3.58 12.83 20.50
CA ALA A 302 -2.82 12.70 19.26
C ALA A 302 -3.79 12.73 18.07
N ILE A 303 -3.37 13.31 16.94
CA ILE A 303 -4.09 13.24 15.69
C ILE A 303 -3.50 12.07 14.89
N LEU A 304 -4.31 11.06 14.61
CA LEU A 304 -3.97 9.97 13.72
C LEU A 304 -4.45 10.32 12.31
N PHE A 305 -3.54 10.32 11.36
CA PHE A 305 -3.86 10.51 9.95
C PHE A 305 -3.82 9.15 9.23
N SER A 306 -4.82 8.86 8.44
CA SER A 306 -4.84 7.68 7.54
C SER A 306 -3.90 7.86 6.34
N ILE A 307 -2.69 8.33 6.61
CA ILE A 307 -1.60 8.58 5.66
C ILE A 307 -0.40 7.75 6.10
N PRO A 308 0.29 7.04 5.19
CA PRO A 308 1.52 6.36 5.53
C PRO A 308 2.55 7.32 6.12
N TYR A 309 3.19 6.93 7.23
CA TYR A 309 4.30 7.68 7.79
C TYR A 309 5.50 7.65 6.84
N ASP A 310 5.91 8.83 6.41
CA ASP A 310 7.04 9.05 5.50
C ASP A 310 7.76 10.33 5.90
N GLY A 311 9.09 10.33 5.83
CA GLY A 311 9.94 11.48 6.20
C GLY A 311 9.71 12.73 5.34
N GLY A 312 8.96 12.64 4.25
CA GLY A 312 8.55 13.78 3.43
C GLY A 312 7.41 14.60 4.02
N TRP A 313 6.61 14.04 4.93
CA TRP A 313 5.53 14.75 5.59
C TRP A 313 6.04 15.68 6.69
N SER A 314 5.48 16.87 6.73
CA SER A 314 5.64 17.84 7.83
C SER A 314 4.26 18.33 8.24
N VAL A 315 3.97 18.27 9.56
CA VAL A 315 2.72 18.75 10.14
C VAL A 315 2.99 20.06 10.86
N TYR A 316 2.09 21.03 10.70
CA TYR A 316 2.14 22.31 11.38
C TYR A 316 0.83 22.50 12.14
N ILE A 317 0.94 22.80 13.45
CA ILE A 317 -0.19 23.13 14.32
C ILE A 317 -0.06 24.60 14.67
N ASP A 318 -1.08 25.42 14.35
CA ASP A 318 -1.11 26.86 14.53
C ASP A 318 0.13 27.57 13.95
N GLY A 319 0.58 27.11 12.80
CA GLY A 319 1.74 27.62 12.07
C GLY A 319 3.10 27.16 12.58
N LYS A 320 3.18 26.42 13.69
CA LYS A 320 4.43 25.86 14.22
C LYS A 320 4.58 24.41 13.75
N LYS A 321 5.80 24.04 13.33
CA LYS A 321 6.12 22.66 12.96
C LYS A 321 6.04 21.78 14.20
N ALA A 322 5.25 20.71 14.12
CA ALA A 322 5.12 19.71 15.18
C ALA A 322 5.97 18.47 14.87
N ASP A 323 6.41 17.79 15.91
CA ASP A 323 7.13 16.52 15.79
C ASP A 323 6.13 15.42 15.44
N THR A 324 6.46 14.66 14.40
CA THR A 324 5.64 13.57 13.89
C THR A 324 6.27 12.22 14.20
N TYR A 325 5.43 11.22 14.41
CA TYR A 325 5.87 9.85 14.65
C TYR A 325 4.97 8.84 13.94
N ALA A 326 5.45 7.60 13.86
CA ALA A 326 4.73 6.52 13.21
C ALA A 326 3.88 5.76 14.23
N TRP A 327 2.55 5.86 14.10
CA TRP A 327 1.63 4.98 14.81
C TRP A 327 1.68 3.58 14.18
N GLU A 328 1.87 2.54 15.03
CA GLU A 328 2.07 1.14 14.59
C GLU A 328 3.16 0.99 13.48
N ASN A 329 4.18 1.84 13.50
CA ASN A 329 5.21 1.92 12.46
C ASN A 329 4.65 2.12 11.03
N ALA A 330 3.42 2.58 10.90
CA ALA A 330 2.69 2.64 9.62
C ALA A 330 2.08 4.01 9.32
N LEU A 331 1.30 4.58 10.23
CA LEU A 331 0.51 5.77 9.97
C LEU A 331 1.11 7.02 10.62
N LEU A 332 0.89 8.16 9.97
CA LEU A 332 1.34 9.47 10.45
C LEU A 332 0.56 9.89 11.69
N CYS A 333 1.27 10.25 12.75
CA CYS A 333 0.69 10.73 13.99
C CYS A 333 1.41 11.98 14.50
N VAL A 334 0.68 12.83 15.27
CA VAL A 334 1.21 14.06 15.87
C VAL A 334 0.42 14.39 17.13
N ASP A 335 1.09 14.86 18.19
CA ASP A 335 0.41 15.30 19.41
C ASP A 335 -0.24 16.67 19.21
N VAL A 336 -1.40 16.86 19.88
CA VAL A 336 -2.16 18.12 19.90
C VAL A 336 -2.68 18.39 21.30
N SER A 337 -2.60 19.65 21.74
CA SER A 337 -3.19 20.09 23.02
C SER A 337 -4.72 20.19 22.94
N ALA A 338 -5.36 20.35 24.09
CA ALA A 338 -6.78 20.69 24.15
C ALA A 338 -7.05 22.03 23.45
N GLY A 339 -8.13 22.11 22.68
CA GLY A 339 -8.55 23.33 21.96
C GLY A 339 -8.84 23.13 20.49
N THR A 340 -9.10 24.22 19.80
CA THR A 340 -9.28 24.25 18.35
C THR A 340 -8.00 24.72 17.68
N HIS A 341 -7.48 23.91 16.78
CA HIS A 341 -6.19 24.12 16.12
C HIS A 341 -6.34 24.17 14.62
N THR A 342 -5.58 25.05 13.97
CA THR A 342 -5.35 25.01 12.54
C THR A 342 -4.23 24.02 12.24
N VAL A 343 -4.53 22.97 11.47
CA VAL A 343 -3.58 21.91 11.14
C VAL A 343 -3.27 21.93 9.65
N VAL A 344 -1.97 21.96 9.31
CA VAL A 344 -1.50 21.98 7.94
C VAL A 344 -0.48 20.86 7.73
N LEU A 345 -0.78 19.94 6.80
CA LEU A 345 0.13 18.92 6.35
C LEU A 345 0.77 19.36 5.04
N LYS A 346 2.08 19.13 4.90
CA LYS A 346 2.84 19.39 3.66
C LYS A 346 3.75 18.21 3.36
N TYR A 347 3.70 17.70 2.13
CA TYR A 347 4.60 16.67 1.65
C TYR A 347 5.69 17.25 0.76
N ARG A 348 6.93 16.88 1.04
CA ARG A 348 8.10 17.20 0.20
C ARG A 348 9.04 16.00 0.15
N PRO A 349 9.22 15.36 -0.99
CA PRO A 349 10.14 14.24 -1.13
C PRO A 349 11.60 14.74 -1.12
N VAL A 350 12.16 14.92 0.08
CA VAL A 350 13.48 15.55 0.29
C VAL A 350 14.57 14.86 -0.52
N ASN A 351 14.60 13.54 -0.54
CA ASN A 351 15.60 12.77 -1.27
C ASN A 351 15.51 12.97 -2.79
N LEU A 352 14.28 13.10 -3.34
CA LEU A 352 14.08 13.42 -4.75
C LEU A 352 14.61 14.83 -5.07
N ILE A 353 14.29 15.81 -4.22
CA ILE A 353 14.74 17.19 -4.39
C ILE A 353 16.28 17.25 -4.34
N LEU A 354 16.89 16.58 -3.36
CA LEU A 354 18.35 16.49 -3.24
C LEU A 354 18.97 15.84 -4.49
N GLY A 355 18.41 14.74 -4.96
CA GLY A 355 18.83 14.07 -6.20
C GLY A 355 18.76 14.99 -7.42
N CYS A 356 17.66 15.74 -7.58
CA CYS A 356 17.54 16.74 -8.65
C CYS A 356 18.59 17.84 -8.56
N VAL A 357 18.89 18.34 -7.36
CA VAL A 357 19.95 19.35 -7.16
C VAL A 357 21.32 18.81 -7.56
N ILE A 358 21.68 17.61 -7.09
CA ILE A 358 22.95 16.97 -7.43
C ILE A 358 23.05 16.76 -8.94
N THR A 359 22.02 16.20 -9.56
CA THR A 359 21.98 15.97 -11.01
C THR A 359 22.15 17.27 -11.79
N THR A 360 21.45 18.33 -11.38
CA THR A 360 21.55 19.64 -12.02
C THR A 360 22.98 20.20 -11.91
N LEU A 361 23.60 20.10 -10.74
CA LEU A 361 24.99 20.51 -10.54
C LEU A 361 25.96 19.71 -11.43
N CYS A 362 25.80 18.40 -11.52
CA CYS A 362 26.59 17.56 -12.41
C CYS A 362 26.46 17.98 -13.89
N ILE A 363 25.23 18.24 -14.34
CA ILE A 363 24.99 18.72 -15.72
C ILE A 363 25.66 20.07 -15.96
N ILE A 364 25.56 21.02 -15.02
CA ILE A 364 26.24 22.32 -15.12
C ILE A 364 27.73 22.15 -15.22
N ILE A 365 28.35 21.28 -14.41
CA ILE A 365 29.79 20.98 -14.44
C ILE A 365 30.16 20.39 -15.81
N LEU A 366 29.41 19.41 -16.32
CA LEU A 366 29.66 18.80 -17.64
C LEU A 366 29.59 19.82 -18.78
N ILE A 367 28.56 20.69 -18.75
CA ILE A 367 28.43 21.79 -19.73
C ILE A 367 29.64 22.75 -19.59
N GLY A 368 30.05 23.10 -18.37
CA GLY A 368 31.21 23.94 -18.11
C GLY A 368 32.52 23.34 -18.69
N ILE A 369 32.72 22.04 -18.48
CA ILE A 369 33.87 21.31 -19.05
C ILE A 369 33.83 21.31 -20.58
N TYR A 370 32.64 21.04 -21.15
CA TYR A 370 32.46 21.06 -22.61
C TYR A 370 32.77 22.44 -23.21
N LEU A 371 32.22 23.52 -22.64
CA LEU A 371 32.46 24.89 -23.09
C LEU A 371 33.92 25.26 -22.92
N ALA A 372 34.56 24.94 -21.80
CA ALA A 372 35.98 25.17 -21.58
C ALA A 372 36.82 24.47 -22.65
N ASN A 373 36.51 23.20 -22.99
CA ASN A 373 37.19 22.51 -24.08
C ASN A 373 37.01 23.20 -25.44
N CYS A 374 35.77 23.68 -25.75
CA CYS A 374 35.53 24.44 -26.95
C CYS A 374 36.36 25.76 -26.99
N PHE A 375 36.43 26.49 -25.89
CA PHE A 375 37.21 27.74 -25.80
C PHE A 375 38.73 27.48 -25.91
N ILE A 376 39.22 26.39 -25.32
CA ILE A 376 40.62 25.97 -25.44
C ILE A 376 40.95 25.63 -26.89
N LYS A 377 40.12 24.79 -27.55
CA LYS A 377 40.30 24.46 -28.96
C LYS A 377 40.20 25.66 -29.91
N ALA A 378 39.44 26.68 -29.54
CA ALA A 378 39.35 27.94 -30.25
C ALA A 378 40.54 28.91 -29.95
N GLY A 379 41.50 28.53 -29.11
CA GLY A 379 42.66 29.37 -28.72
C GLY A 379 42.30 30.59 -27.85
N LYS A 380 41.08 30.64 -27.28
CA LYS A 380 40.58 31.78 -26.50
C LYS A 380 40.91 31.70 -25.00
N VAL A 381 41.35 30.56 -24.49
CA VAL A 381 41.67 30.33 -23.09
C VAL A 381 42.97 29.55 -22.96
N ASN A 382 43.91 30.00 -22.08
CA ASN A 382 45.16 29.30 -21.82
C ASN A 382 44.93 28.15 -20.84
N MET A 383 45.40 26.96 -21.19
CA MET A 383 45.33 25.74 -20.37
C MET A 383 46.01 25.89 -18.98
N ALA A 384 46.87 26.90 -18.80
CA ALA A 384 47.52 27.15 -17.51
C ALA A 384 46.57 27.38 -16.32
N TYR A 385 45.33 27.79 -16.58
CA TYR A 385 44.34 28.08 -15.55
C TYR A 385 43.51 26.86 -15.09
N PHE A 386 43.74 25.69 -15.70
CA PHE A 386 42.96 24.49 -15.32
C PHE A 386 43.71 23.61 -14.32
N PRO A 387 43.02 22.95 -13.36
CA PRO A 387 43.63 21.98 -12.47
C PRO A 387 44.36 20.86 -13.22
N LEU A 388 45.44 20.35 -12.69
CA LEU A 388 46.33 19.34 -13.32
C LEU A 388 45.55 18.08 -13.79
N VAL A 389 44.50 17.68 -13.06
CA VAL A 389 43.68 16.53 -13.43
C VAL A 389 42.88 16.79 -14.73
N ILE A 390 42.33 17.99 -14.87
CA ILE A 390 41.56 18.37 -16.08
C ILE A 390 42.52 18.56 -17.28
N ARG A 391 43.72 19.11 -17.05
CA ARG A 391 44.74 19.22 -18.09
C ARG A 391 45.11 17.88 -18.67
N LYS A 392 45.32 16.85 -17.82
CA LYS A 392 45.67 15.49 -18.28
C LYS A 392 44.65 14.89 -19.24
N TYR A 393 43.36 15.18 -19.05
CA TYR A 393 42.29 14.72 -19.93
C TYR A 393 42.12 15.57 -21.20
N LEU A 394 42.49 16.85 -21.15
CA LEU A 394 42.36 17.78 -22.28
C LEU A 394 43.60 17.81 -23.18
N ASP A 395 44.82 17.49 -22.64
CA ASP A 395 46.07 17.50 -23.36
C ASP A 395 46.40 16.21 -24.10
N ASP A 396 45.67 15.11 -23.83
CA ASP A 396 45.89 13.82 -24.50
C ASP A 396 44.78 13.49 -25.51
N PRO A 397 44.90 13.98 -26.76
CA PRO A 397 43.93 13.63 -27.80
C PRO A 397 43.84 12.11 -28.04
N SER A 398 44.91 11.34 -27.67
CA SER A 398 44.93 9.89 -27.86
C SER A 398 43.95 9.17 -26.93
N LEU A 399 43.65 9.75 -25.74
CA LEU A 399 42.62 9.20 -24.84
C LEU A 399 41.22 9.41 -25.41
N THR A 400 40.94 10.58 -25.98
CA THR A 400 39.63 10.87 -26.63
C THR A 400 39.47 10.03 -27.90
N ASP A 401 40.54 9.90 -28.71
CA ASP A 401 40.53 9.10 -29.94
C ASP A 401 40.47 7.60 -29.61
N LYS A 402 41.09 7.15 -28.54
CA LYS A 402 41.06 5.76 -28.07
C LYS A 402 39.64 5.36 -27.56
N TYR A 403 38.96 6.27 -26.86
CA TYR A 403 37.58 6.04 -26.43
C TYR A 403 36.57 6.14 -27.58
N ILE A 404 36.73 7.09 -28.51
CA ILE A 404 35.89 7.21 -29.70
C ILE A 404 36.15 6.03 -30.63
N LYS A 405 37.41 5.57 -30.81
CA LYS A 405 37.72 4.38 -31.59
C LYS A 405 37.20 3.09 -30.95
N LYS A 406 37.24 2.98 -29.63
CA LYS A 406 36.64 1.86 -28.88
C LYS A 406 35.12 1.84 -28.98
N LEU A 407 34.47 3.01 -29.17
CA LEU A 407 33.01 3.13 -29.41
C LEU A 407 32.64 2.99 -30.89
N SER A 408 33.58 3.13 -31.82
CA SER A 408 33.33 3.03 -33.27
C SER A 408 33.74 1.70 -33.88
N ASP A 409 34.66 0.96 -33.26
CA ASP A 409 34.97 -0.41 -33.68
C ASP A 409 33.89 -1.34 -33.11
N ASP A 410 33.18 -2.02 -34.00
CA ASP A 410 32.08 -2.96 -33.71
C ASP A 410 32.49 -4.22 -32.90
N ASN A 411 33.52 -4.14 -32.07
CA ASN A 411 34.02 -5.21 -31.20
C ASN A 411 33.61 -5.00 -29.73
N ILE A 412 32.45 -4.40 -29.47
CA ILE A 412 31.92 -4.24 -28.08
C ILE A 412 31.62 -5.63 -27.47
N GLU A 413 31.29 -6.63 -28.25
CA GLU A 413 31.01 -7.98 -27.72
C GLU A 413 32.24 -8.69 -27.16
N SER A 414 33.43 -8.54 -27.78
CA SER A 414 34.64 -9.22 -27.27
C SER A 414 35.20 -8.57 -26.00
N SER A 415 35.08 -7.24 -25.84
CA SER A 415 35.60 -6.55 -24.67
C SER A 415 34.71 -6.70 -23.41
N ILE A 416 33.42 -6.94 -23.59
CA ILE A 416 32.50 -7.25 -22.48
C ILE A 416 32.71 -8.68 -21.98
N LEU A 417 33.05 -9.61 -22.89
CA LEU A 417 33.36 -10.99 -22.53
C LEU A 417 34.73 -11.09 -21.83
N ASP A 418 35.75 -10.35 -22.28
CA ASP A 418 37.06 -10.29 -21.61
C ASP A 418 36.98 -9.65 -20.22
N ASP A 419 36.15 -8.60 -20.05
CA ASP A 419 35.92 -7.98 -18.73
C ASP A 419 35.04 -8.88 -17.82
N MET A 420 34.23 -9.80 -18.34
CA MET A 420 33.48 -10.79 -17.56
C MET A 420 34.39 -11.96 -17.09
N ASP A 421 35.34 -12.40 -17.94
CA ASP A 421 36.30 -13.44 -17.56
C ASP A 421 37.29 -12.95 -16.47
N ASP A 422 37.61 -11.64 -16.45
CA ASP A 422 38.39 -11.02 -15.34
C ASP A 422 37.56 -10.90 -14.04
N PHE A 423 36.22 -10.87 -14.11
CA PHE A 423 35.35 -10.88 -12.92
C PHE A 423 35.20 -12.29 -12.32
N GLU A 424 35.31 -13.36 -13.11
CA GLU A 424 35.30 -14.75 -12.60
C GLU A 424 36.63 -15.14 -11.93
N ASN A 425 37.74 -14.39 -12.19
CA ASN A 425 39.06 -14.62 -11.61
C ASN A 425 39.39 -13.69 -10.45
N LEU A 426 38.47 -12.86 -9.98
CA LEU A 426 38.59 -12.21 -8.67
C LEU A 426 38.30 -13.28 -7.62
N GLU A 427 39.37 -13.86 -7.06
CA GLU A 427 39.31 -14.63 -5.82
C GLU A 427 38.45 -13.82 -4.84
N SER A 428 37.35 -14.42 -4.41
CA SER A 428 36.58 -13.88 -3.28
C SER A 428 37.55 -13.62 -2.14
N PRO A 429 37.55 -12.46 -1.48
CA PRO A 429 38.34 -12.27 -0.29
C PRO A 429 37.95 -13.41 0.66
N ASP A 430 38.97 -14.13 1.18
CA ASP A 430 38.78 -15.14 2.20
C ASP A 430 37.92 -14.57 3.31
N ILE A 431 36.63 -14.90 3.28
CA ILE A 431 35.74 -14.73 4.41
C ILE A 431 36.12 -15.86 5.33
N ASP A 432 36.74 -15.52 6.47
CA ASP A 432 37.10 -16.47 7.49
C ASP A 432 35.95 -17.45 7.73
N ASP A 433 36.19 -18.73 7.46
CA ASP A 433 35.22 -19.81 7.69
C ASP A 433 34.71 -19.85 9.16
N GLU A 434 35.47 -19.30 10.12
CA GLU A 434 35.05 -19.10 11.51
C GLU A 434 33.87 -18.14 11.68
N LEU A 435 33.67 -17.18 10.76
CA LEU A 435 32.54 -16.21 10.85
C LEU A 435 31.23 -16.79 10.30
N THR A 436 31.33 -17.65 9.29
CA THR A 436 30.19 -18.36 8.71
C THR A 436 29.71 -19.49 9.64
N ASP A 437 30.60 -20.22 10.26
CA ASP A 437 30.24 -21.27 11.24
C ASP A 437 29.64 -20.66 12.51
N SER A 438 30.10 -19.49 12.96
CA SER A 438 29.53 -18.81 14.13
C SER A 438 28.15 -18.23 13.86
N LEU A 439 27.85 -17.81 12.62
CA LEU A 439 26.53 -17.33 12.21
C LEU A 439 25.53 -18.49 11.99
N LEU A 440 25.99 -19.61 11.46
CA LEU A 440 25.16 -20.81 11.29
C LEU A 440 24.82 -21.45 12.65
N SER A 441 25.77 -21.53 13.58
CA SER A 441 25.50 -22.05 14.92
C SER A 441 24.55 -21.17 15.73
N SER A 442 24.57 -19.84 15.54
CA SER A 442 23.62 -18.93 16.20
C SER A 442 22.20 -19.02 15.65
N ILE A 443 22.03 -19.48 14.40
CA ILE A 443 20.71 -19.70 13.78
C ILE A 443 20.14 -21.05 14.23
N GLU A 444 20.98 -22.09 14.37
CA GLU A 444 20.55 -23.40 14.88
C GLU A 444 20.16 -23.33 16.36
N ASP A 445 20.86 -22.55 17.18
CA ASP A 445 20.52 -22.36 18.60
C ASP A 445 19.21 -21.55 18.80
N GLU A 446 18.80 -20.71 17.84
CA GLU A 446 17.49 -20.03 17.89
C GLU A 446 16.33 -20.95 17.42
N GLU A 447 16.57 -21.91 16.51
CA GLU A 447 15.54 -22.89 16.11
C GLU A 447 15.30 -23.95 17.18
N ASP A 448 16.32 -24.38 17.92
CA ASP A 448 16.17 -25.38 19.00
C ASP A 448 15.50 -24.80 20.25
N ASN A 449 15.74 -23.52 20.59
CA ASN A 449 15.02 -22.83 21.67
C ASN A 449 13.55 -22.56 21.35
N PHE A 450 13.16 -22.51 20.07
CA PHE A 450 11.76 -22.33 19.68
C PHE A 450 10.94 -23.63 19.76
N ASN A 451 11.60 -24.80 19.75
CA ASN A 451 10.95 -26.10 19.80
C ASN A 451 10.83 -26.65 21.22
N GLU A 452 11.64 -26.23 22.20
CA GLU A 452 11.54 -26.68 23.58
C GLU A 452 10.48 -25.96 24.43
N GLU A 453 10.07 -24.73 24.08
CA GLU A 453 9.00 -24.01 24.82
C GLU A 453 7.57 -24.42 24.45
N ASN A 454 7.36 -25.32 23.48
CA ASN A 454 6.01 -25.74 23.05
C ASN A 454 5.63 -27.18 23.44
N THR A 455 6.35 -27.83 24.36
CA THR A 455 6.01 -29.18 24.80
C THR A 455 5.46 -29.31 26.22
N ASP A 456 5.30 -28.19 26.96
CA ASP A 456 4.60 -28.22 28.25
C ASP A 456 3.57 -27.06 28.31
N ILE A 457 2.35 -27.32 27.82
CA ILE A 457 1.02 -26.95 28.39
C ILE A 457 -0.05 -27.47 27.45
#